data_25fcafcd9243f0a0daf08f93de3cecdb
#
_entry.id   25fcafcd9243f0a0daf08f93de3cecdb
#
_cell.length_a   1.000
_cell.length_b   1.000
_cell.length_c   1.000
_cell.angle_alpha   90.00
_cell.angle_beta   90.00
_cell.angle_gamma   90.00
#
_symmetry.space_group_name_H-M   'P 1'
#
loop_
_entity.id
_entity.type
_entity.pdbx_description
1 polymer ?
#
loop_
_entity_poly.entity_id
_entity_poly.type
_entity_poly.pdbx_seq_one_letter_code
_entity_poly.pdbx_strand_id
1 'polypeptide(L)'
;MLAPTNDAFAAFLSANGFASLDEVPTDVLSNILLNHVITGSVMSTDLASAGSGYTTTNATNMDGDNLSLYFSTSSGVEFNGQSSVVLADVPASNGIVHVVDAVIGLPTVVTFATSNPTFETLVAALTRDDLSEDLVSILSTTDEPSPFTVFAPTNDAFASLLSELGVDSLGDIDVATLGLTLATHVVVEANVRSGDLTNGMSITTIGDNLTVSLDAGPQLIDLNDRIANIIAVDVQAYNGVVHVIDKVVLPQL
;
A
#
# COMPACT_ATOMS: atom_id res chain seq x y z
N MET A 1 0.89 -9.57 -19.07
CA MET A 1 2.32 -9.31 -18.80
C MET A 1 2.60 -7.84 -19.06
N LEU A 2 3.27 -7.18 -18.15
CA LEU A 2 3.80 -5.82 -18.32
C LEU A 2 5.25 -5.95 -18.79
N ALA A 3 5.63 -5.32 -19.91
CA ALA A 3 6.95 -5.45 -20.52
C ALA A 3 7.66 -4.09 -20.50
N PRO A 4 8.61 -3.86 -19.57
CA PRO A 4 9.39 -2.64 -19.57
C PRO A 4 10.25 -2.50 -20.83
N THR A 5 10.40 -1.26 -21.31
CA THR A 5 11.30 -0.97 -22.43
C THR A 5 12.77 -1.13 -22.02
N ASN A 6 13.68 -1.15 -23.01
CA ASN A 6 15.12 -1.15 -22.73
C ASN A 6 15.55 0.11 -21.95
N ASP A 7 14.95 1.26 -22.25
CA ASP A 7 15.22 2.52 -21.54
C ASP A 7 14.73 2.45 -20.09
N ALA A 8 13.59 1.79 -19.84
CA ALA A 8 13.08 1.52 -18.49
C ALA A 8 14.07 0.69 -17.66
N PHE A 9 14.65 -0.37 -18.24
CA PHE A 9 15.68 -1.17 -17.58
C PHE A 9 16.97 -0.38 -17.35
N ALA A 10 17.41 0.43 -18.31
CA ALA A 10 18.59 1.29 -18.15
C ALA A 10 18.39 2.29 -17.00
N ALA A 11 17.21 2.91 -16.93
CA ALA A 11 16.86 3.83 -15.84
C ALA A 11 16.83 3.11 -14.48
N PHE A 12 16.21 1.92 -14.42
CA PHE A 12 16.16 1.11 -13.20
C PHE A 12 17.57 0.75 -12.69
N LEU A 13 18.45 0.27 -13.56
CA LEU A 13 19.83 -0.07 -13.20
C LEU A 13 20.58 1.15 -12.66
N SER A 14 20.49 2.29 -13.38
CA SER A 14 21.13 3.52 -12.97
C SER A 14 20.63 4.03 -11.61
N ALA A 15 19.33 3.98 -11.36
CA ALA A 15 18.72 4.44 -10.10
C ALA A 15 19.15 3.58 -8.91
N ASN A 16 19.43 2.29 -9.13
CA ASN A 16 19.84 1.35 -8.10
C ASN A 16 21.36 1.11 -8.03
N GLY A 17 22.14 1.84 -8.82
CA GLY A 17 23.62 1.80 -8.80
C GLY A 17 24.22 0.54 -9.41
N PHE A 18 23.47 -0.19 -10.28
CA PHE A 18 23.95 -1.36 -11.01
C PHE A 18 24.46 -0.94 -12.41
N ALA A 19 25.60 -1.48 -12.84
CA ALA A 19 26.11 -1.27 -14.19
C ALA A 19 25.44 -2.19 -15.22
N SER A 20 24.92 -3.35 -14.81
CA SER A 20 24.26 -4.31 -15.68
C SER A 20 23.27 -5.18 -14.90
N LEU A 21 22.41 -5.94 -15.62
CA LEU A 21 21.49 -6.89 -15.01
C LEU A 21 22.22 -8.05 -14.29
N ASP A 22 23.44 -8.36 -14.67
CA ASP A 22 24.24 -9.41 -14.05
C ASP A 22 24.70 -9.05 -12.62
N GLU A 23 24.66 -7.76 -12.26
CA GLU A 23 24.99 -7.27 -10.93
C GLU A 23 23.79 -7.30 -9.98
N VAL A 24 22.57 -7.40 -10.50
CA VAL A 24 21.36 -7.50 -9.68
C VAL A 24 21.28 -8.91 -9.07
N PRO A 25 21.11 -9.05 -7.74
CA PRO A 25 20.92 -10.37 -7.13
C PRO A 25 19.79 -11.14 -7.82
N THR A 26 20.04 -12.41 -8.15
CA THR A 26 19.15 -13.18 -9.02
C THR A 26 17.75 -13.37 -8.44
N ASP A 27 17.64 -13.51 -7.13
CA ASP A 27 16.39 -13.63 -6.39
C ASP A 27 15.58 -12.33 -6.46
N VAL A 28 16.24 -11.18 -6.27
CA VAL A 28 15.63 -9.84 -6.40
C VAL A 28 15.16 -9.62 -7.83
N LEU A 29 16.04 -9.88 -8.82
CA LEU A 29 15.68 -9.72 -10.23
C LEU A 29 14.49 -10.62 -10.62
N SER A 30 14.50 -11.88 -10.18
CA SER A 30 13.42 -12.83 -10.44
C SER A 30 12.09 -12.32 -9.87
N ASN A 31 12.10 -11.81 -8.64
CA ASN A 31 10.88 -11.31 -7.99
C ASN A 31 10.37 -10.03 -8.66
N ILE A 32 11.27 -9.11 -9.06
CA ILE A 32 10.92 -7.92 -9.85
C ILE A 32 10.28 -8.33 -11.18
N LEU A 33 10.84 -9.30 -11.89
CA LEU A 33 10.27 -9.78 -13.16
C LEU A 33 8.90 -10.44 -12.95
N LEU A 34 8.71 -11.21 -11.88
CA LEU A 34 7.43 -11.79 -11.50
C LEU A 34 6.40 -10.71 -11.12
N ASN A 35 6.83 -9.56 -10.61
CA ASN A 35 5.96 -8.41 -10.33
C ASN A 35 5.38 -7.77 -11.61
N HIS A 36 5.94 -8.08 -12.78
CA HIS A 36 5.40 -7.68 -14.08
C HIS A 36 4.47 -8.73 -14.70
N VAL A 37 4.21 -9.83 -14.01
CA VAL A 37 3.36 -10.93 -14.51
C VAL A 37 2.08 -11.00 -13.68
N ILE A 38 0.96 -10.76 -14.35
CA ILE A 38 -0.39 -10.94 -13.81
C ILE A 38 -0.94 -12.22 -14.39
N THR A 39 -1.47 -13.10 -13.54
CA THR A 39 -2.12 -14.35 -14.00
C THR A 39 -3.47 -14.02 -14.63
N GLY A 40 -3.69 -14.55 -15.83
CA GLY A 40 -4.89 -14.28 -16.64
C GLY A 40 -4.61 -13.28 -17.76
N SER A 41 -5.68 -12.93 -18.46
CA SER A 41 -5.64 -11.97 -19.58
C SER A 41 -6.41 -10.73 -19.16
N VAL A 42 -5.72 -9.61 -19.03
CA VAL A 42 -6.30 -8.32 -18.66
C VAL A 42 -6.09 -7.37 -19.83
N MET A 43 -7.19 -6.86 -20.40
CA MET A 43 -7.17 -5.87 -21.47
C MET A 43 -7.14 -4.45 -20.92
N SER A 44 -6.62 -3.50 -21.68
CA SER A 44 -6.66 -2.08 -21.30
C SER A 44 -8.09 -1.57 -21.07
N THR A 45 -9.06 -2.13 -21.80
CA THR A 45 -10.49 -1.83 -21.63
C THR A 45 -11.07 -2.33 -20.31
N ASP A 46 -10.55 -3.44 -19.76
CA ASP A 46 -10.96 -3.96 -18.46
C ASP A 46 -10.50 -3.01 -17.36
N LEU A 47 -9.23 -2.57 -17.44
CA LEU A 47 -8.67 -1.58 -16.52
C LEU A 47 -9.40 -0.25 -16.61
N ALA A 48 -9.67 0.25 -17.83
CA ALA A 48 -10.41 1.49 -18.06
C ALA A 48 -11.83 1.43 -17.48
N SER A 49 -12.49 0.27 -17.57
CA SER A 49 -13.84 0.08 -17.01
C SER A 49 -13.84 0.07 -15.48
N ALA A 50 -12.77 -0.41 -14.86
CA ALA A 50 -12.60 -0.41 -13.41
C ALA A 50 -12.16 0.97 -12.87
N GLY A 51 -11.48 1.79 -13.68
CA GLY A 51 -10.96 3.10 -13.31
C GLY A 51 -9.70 3.05 -12.46
N SER A 52 -9.75 2.51 -11.27
CA SER A 52 -8.61 2.25 -10.38
C SER A 52 -8.87 1.05 -9.49
N GLY A 53 -7.81 0.47 -8.96
CA GLY A 53 -7.92 -0.68 -8.06
C GLY A 53 -6.63 -1.45 -7.90
N TYR A 54 -6.75 -2.63 -7.32
CA TYR A 54 -5.61 -3.53 -7.12
C TYR A 54 -5.79 -4.81 -7.92
N THR A 55 -4.71 -5.32 -8.47
CA THR A 55 -4.60 -6.66 -9.04
C THR A 55 -3.44 -7.39 -8.37
N THR A 56 -3.34 -8.70 -8.58
CA THR A 56 -2.30 -9.52 -7.96
C THR A 56 -1.26 -9.92 -9.00
N THR A 57 0.02 -9.80 -8.66
CA THR A 57 1.14 -10.24 -9.48
C THR A 57 1.62 -11.63 -9.06
N ASN A 58 2.58 -12.19 -9.81
CA ASN A 58 3.23 -13.46 -9.45
C ASN A 58 4.45 -13.27 -8.54
N ALA A 59 4.84 -12.02 -8.23
CA ALA A 59 5.85 -11.75 -7.22
C ALA A 59 5.32 -12.06 -5.82
N THR A 60 6.20 -12.38 -4.89
CA THR A 60 5.81 -12.71 -3.52
C THR A 60 6.59 -11.88 -2.50
N ASN A 61 5.99 -11.68 -1.33
CA ASN A 61 6.68 -11.20 -0.14
C ASN A 61 7.47 -12.35 0.52
N MET A 62 8.09 -12.07 1.68
CA MET A 62 8.88 -13.06 2.43
C MET A 62 8.03 -14.19 3.03
N ASP A 63 6.73 -13.98 3.22
CA ASP A 63 5.78 -14.99 3.72
C ASP A 63 5.20 -15.88 2.59
N GLY A 64 5.54 -15.58 1.31
CA GLY A 64 5.08 -16.28 0.14
C GLY A 64 3.72 -15.81 -0.40
N ASP A 65 3.18 -14.69 0.10
CA ASP A 65 1.96 -14.08 -0.43
C ASP A 65 2.24 -13.33 -1.71
N ASN A 66 1.35 -13.47 -2.69
CA ASN A 66 1.44 -12.72 -3.93
C ASN A 66 1.24 -11.22 -3.70
N LEU A 67 2.10 -10.41 -4.32
CA LEU A 67 2.06 -8.95 -4.18
C LEU A 67 0.88 -8.34 -4.93
N SER A 68 0.32 -7.30 -4.35
CA SER A 68 -0.65 -6.43 -5.00
C SER A 68 0.04 -5.44 -5.94
N LEU A 69 -0.70 -5.03 -6.97
CA LEU A 69 -0.29 -4.01 -7.92
C LEU A 69 -1.45 -3.02 -8.06
N TYR A 70 -1.24 -1.78 -7.64
CA TYR A 70 -2.23 -0.73 -7.84
C TYR A 70 -2.23 -0.26 -9.29
N PHE A 71 -3.40 0.00 -9.86
CA PHE A 71 -3.53 0.65 -11.15
C PHE A 71 -4.50 1.82 -11.09
N SER A 72 -4.26 2.81 -11.93
CA SER A 72 -5.14 3.95 -12.17
C SER A 72 -5.23 4.21 -13.67
N THR A 73 -6.38 4.71 -14.10
CA THR A 73 -6.63 5.07 -15.50
C THR A 73 -7.01 6.54 -15.67
N SER A 74 -6.80 7.34 -14.63
CA SER A 74 -7.16 8.79 -14.63
C SER A 74 -6.40 9.60 -15.69
N SER A 75 -5.17 9.20 -16.04
CA SER A 75 -4.31 9.86 -17.02
C SER A 75 -3.70 8.87 -18.02
N GLY A 76 -4.42 7.79 -18.33
CA GLY A 76 -3.89 6.60 -19.01
C GLY A 76 -3.66 5.48 -18.01
N VAL A 77 -3.33 4.28 -18.48
CA VAL A 77 -3.07 3.15 -17.55
C VAL A 77 -1.71 3.32 -16.91
N GLU A 78 -1.70 3.48 -15.60
CA GLU A 78 -0.51 3.63 -14.78
C GLU A 78 -0.52 2.59 -13.64
N PHE A 79 0.66 2.07 -13.29
CA PHE A 79 0.84 1.08 -12.22
C PHE A 79 1.72 1.66 -11.10
N ASN A 80 1.25 1.52 -9.85
CA ASN A 80 1.89 1.99 -8.61
C ASN A 80 2.36 3.46 -8.66
N GLY A 81 1.71 4.32 -9.50
CA GLY A 81 2.14 5.70 -9.69
C GLY A 81 3.55 5.85 -10.27
N GLN A 82 4.11 4.80 -10.88
CA GLN A 82 5.52 4.73 -11.30
C GLN A 82 5.69 4.38 -12.77
N SER A 83 4.77 3.61 -13.35
CA SER A 83 4.95 3.03 -14.67
C SER A 83 3.70 3.16 -15.51
N SER A 84 3.80 3.82 -16.66
CA SER A 84 2.69 4.06 -17.58
C SER A 84 2.72 3.09 -18.75
N VAL A 85 1.55 2.68 -19.24
CA VAL A 85 1.41 1.87 -20.44
C VAL A 85 1.62 2.74 -21.67
N VAL A 86 2.69 2.46 -22.45
CA VAL A 86 3.00 3.18 -23.69
C VAL A 86 2.49 2.46 -24.95
N LEU A 87 2.26 1.14 -24.87
CA LEU A 87 1.62 0.35 -25.91
C LEU A 87 0.78 -0.75 -25.25
N ALA A 88 -0.54 -0.68 -25.43
CA ALA A 88 -1.47 -1.60 -24.82
C ALA A 88 -1.84 -2.76 -25.77
N ASP A 89 -2.33 -3.85 -25.18
CA ASP A 89 -3.08 -4.93 -25.84
C ASP A 89 -2.33 -5.64 -26.98
N VAL A 90 -1.01 -5.81 -26.84
CA VAL A 90 -0.21 -6.59 -27.81
C VAL A 90 -0.52 -8.09 -27.60
N PRO A 91 -1.14 -8.75 -28.60
CA PRO A 91 -1.53 -10.15 -28.45
C PRO A 91 -0.33 -11.07 -28.52
N ALA A 92 -0.31 -12.07 -27.66
CA ALA A 92 0.62 -13.21 -27.70
C ALA A 92 -0.17 -14.53 -27.73
N SER A 93 0.47 -15.63 -28.07
CA SER A 93 -0.19 -16.94 -28.14
C SER A 93 -0.75 -17.43 -26.80
N ASN A 94 -0.23 -16.90 -25.68
CA ASN A 94 -0.57 -17.32 -24.33
C ASN A 94 -1.00 -16.16 -23.41
N GLY A 95 -1.37 -15.01 -23.96
CA GLY A 95 -1.82 -13.87 -23.17
C GLY A 95 -1.70 -12.53 -23.87
N ILE A 96 -1.71 -11.46 -23.07
CA ILE A 96 -1.63 -10.07 -23.53
C ILE A 96 -0.35 -9.44 -22.94
N VAL A 97 0.31 -8.61 -23.73
CA VAL A 97 1.46 -7.81 -23.31
C VAL A 97 1.09 -6.34 -23.37
N HIS A 98 1.38 -5.61 -22.29
CA HIS A 98 1.38 -4.15 -22.27
C HIS A 98 2.82 -3.68 -22.12
N VAL A 99 3.28 -2.83 -23.01
CA VAL A 99 4.60 -2.22 -22.90
C VAL A 99 4.53 -1.06 -21.94
N VAL A 100 5.46 -1.00 -21.00
CA VAL A 100 5.51 0.04 -19.96
C VAL A 100 6.83 0.80 -20.00
N ASP A 101 6.79 2.07 -19.58
CA ASP A 101 7.91 3.01 -19.64
C ASP A 101 8.87 2.96 -18.44
N ALA A 102 8.49 2.26 -17.37
CA ALA A 102 9.36 2.06 -16.22
C ALA A 102 9.30 0.60 -15.71
N VAL A 103 10.37 0.16 -15.04
CA VAL A 103 10.37 -1.10 -14.27
C VAL A 103 9.60 -0.87 -12.98
N ILE A 104 8.60 -1.71 -12.72
CA ILE A 104 7.79 -1.66 -11.51
C ILE A 104 8.53 -2.41 -10.41
N GLY A 105 9.12 -1.68 -9.47
CA GLY A 105 9.79 -2.26 -8.30
C GLY A 105 8.83 -3.03 -7.40
N LEU A 106 9.38 -3.73 -6.42
CA LEU A 106 8.56 -4.40 -5.40
C LEU A 106 7.93 -3.34 -4.50
N PRO A 107 6.58 -3.30 -4.38
CA PRO A 107 5.91 -2.24 -3.65
C PRO A 107 6.13 -2.38 -2.15
N THR A 108 6.36 -1.28 -1.46
CA THR A 108 6.23 -1.18 -0.01
C THR A 108 4.83 -0.71 0.38
N VAL A 109 4.48 -0.78 1.66
CA VAL A 109 3.21 -0.20 2.15
C VAL A 109 3.12 1.30 1.84
N VAL A 110 4.25 2.02 1.82
CA VAL A 110 4.34 3.43 1.44
C VAL A 110 4.05 3.63 -0.05
N THR A 111 4.47 2.70 -0.91
CA THR A 111 4.17 2.75 -2.35
C THR A 111 2.65 2.83 -2.57
N PHE A 112 1.86 2.02 -1.87
CA PHE A 112 0.40 2.05 -2.01
C PHE A 112 -0.24 3.31 -1.44
N ALA A 113 0.29 3.83 -0.33
CA ALA A 113 -0.20 5.08 0.24
C ALA A 113 0.03 6.26 -0.72
N THR A 114 1.21 6.33 -1.36
CA THR A 114 1.58 7.45 -2.23
C THR A 114 1.02 7.36 -3.65
N SER A 115 0.73 6.14 -4.14
CA SER A 115 0.21 5.94 -5.49
C SER A 115 -1.33 6.03 -5.59
N ASN A 116 -2.04 5.82 -4.49
CA ASN A 116 -3.49 5.80 -4.47
C ASN A 116 -4.05 7.13 -3.90
N PRO A 117 -4.74 7.95 -4.71
CA PRO A 117 -5.28 9.24 -4.28
C PRO A 117 -6.26 9.17 -3.09
N THR A 118 -6.81 8.00 -2.79
CA THR A 118 -7.66 7.78 -1.62
C THR A 118 -6.94 8.06 -0.30
N PHE A 119 -5.60 8.06 -0.29
CA PHE A 119 -4.74 8.23 0.89
C PHE A 119 -3.98 9.56 0.93
N GLU A 120 -4.33 10.54 0.10
CA GLU A 120 -3.62 11.84 0.07
C GLU A 120 -3.55 12.51 1.45
N THR A 121 -4.64 12.44 2.22
CA THR A 121 -4.69 13.02 3.57
C THR A 121 -3.81 12.23 4.56
N LEU A 122 -3.77 10.89 4.44
CA LEU A 122 -2.85 10.04 5.22
C LEU A 122 -1.39 10.41 4.93
N VAL A 123 -1.03 10.55 3.65
CA VAL A 123 0.32 10.95 3.25
C VAL A 123 0.65 12.34 3.79
N ALA A 124 -0.28 13.31 3.67
CA ALA A 124 -0.10 14.64 4.23
C ALA A 124 0.09 14.62 5.76
N ALA A 125 -0.63 13.76 6.47
CA ALA A 125 -0.47 13.59 7.91
C ALA A 125 0.89 13.00 8.27
N LEU A 126 1.35 11.96 7.54
CA LEU A 126 2.64 11.28 7.78
C LEU A 126 3.86 12.14 7.42
N THR A 127 3.69 13.14 6.56
CA THR A 127 4.78 14.02 6.08
C THR A 127 4.77 15.41 6.74
N ARG A 128 4.05 15.59 7.84
CA ARG A 128 4.12 16.83 8.61
C ARG A 128 5.53 17.02 9.20
N ASP A 129 6.12 18.17 8.96
CA ASP A 129 7.52 18.50 9.33
C ASP A 129 7.78 18.55 10.85
N ASP A 130 6.72 18.67 11.65
CA ASP A 130 6.80 18.79 13.12
C ASP A 130 6.62 17.44 13.84
N LEU A 131 6.36 16.34 13.13
CA LEU A 131 6.31 15.01 13.76
C LEU A 131 7.67 14.61 14.34
N SER A 132 7.64 13.99 15.53
CA SER A 132 8.85 13.53 16.21
C SER A 132 9.46 12.27 15.60
N GLU A 133 8.65 11.45 14.92
CA GLU A 133 9.06 10.19 14.30
C GLU A 133 8.84 10.22 12.80
N ASP A 134 9.83 9.77 12.05
CA ASP A 134 9.73 9.61 10.60
C ASP A 134 9.13 8.22 10.28
N LEU A 135 7.80 8.13 10.43
CA LEU A 135 7.08 6.89 10.09
C LEU A 135 7.21 6.50 8.61
N VAL A 136 7.42 7.47 7.71
CA VAL A 136 7.61 7.18 6.29
C VAL A 136 8.91 6.40 6.07
N SER A 137 10.00 6.83 6.69
CA SER A 137 11.27 6.08 6.63
C SER A 137 11.14 4.69 7.23
N ILE A 138 10.50 4.55 8.39
CA ILE A 138 10.27 3.25 9.04
C ILE A 138 9.47 2.33 8.11
N LEU A 139 8.33 2.79 7.60
CA LEU A 139 7.42 2.01 6.75
C LEU A 139 7.98 1.73 5.34
N SER A 140 9.07 2.39 4.95
CA SER A 140 9.75 2.14 3.68
C SER A 140 10.80 1.03 3.78
N THR A 141 11.23 0.64 4.99
CA THR A 141 12.24 -0.41 5.16
C THR A 141 11.71 -1.79 4.79
N THR A 142 12.59 -2.63 4.28
CA THR A 142 12.33 -4.07 4.03
C THR A 142 13.05 -4.96 5.05
N ASP A 143 13.89 -4.37 5.88
CA ASP A 143 14.55 -5.01 7.02
C ASP A 143 13.71 -4.80 8.30
N GLU A 144 14.19 -5.31 9.43
CA GLU A 144 13.50 -5.06 10.72
C GLU A 144 13.25 -3.54 10.94
N PRO A 145 12.06 -3.15 11.38
CA PRO A 145 10.98 -3.96 11.97
C PRO A 145 9.88 -4.42 10.97
N SER A 146 10.20 -4.56 9.67
CA SER A 146 9.31 -5.23 8.69
C SER A 146 9.13 -6.72 9.08
N PRO A 147 7.97 -7.40 8.73
CA PRO A 147 6.84 -6.84 7.96
C PRO A 147 5.89 -5.97 8.79
N PHE A 148 5.14 -5.13 8.08
CA PHE A 148 4.18 -4.23 8.67
C PHE A 148 2.74 -4.65 8.38
N THR A 149 1.82 -4.37 9.32
CA THR A 149 0.40 -4.27 8.99
C THR A 149 -0.03 -2.83 9.18
N VAL A 150 -0.57 -2.23 8.11
CA VAL A 150 -1.02 -0.84 8.12
C VAL A 150 -2.53 -0.79 7.93
N PHE A 151 -3.24 -0.21 8.89
CA PHE A 151 -4.64 0.14 8.75
C PHE A 151 -4.74 1.55 8.18
N ALA A 152 -4.95 1.67 6.86
CA ALA A 152 -4.88 2.94 6.14
C ALA A 152 -6.25 3.63 6.07
N PRO A 153 -6.46 4.76 6.77
CA PRO A 153 -7.70 5.52 6.70
C PRO A 153 -7.81 6.25 5.36
N THR A 154 -9.02 6.29 4.80
CA THR A 154 -9.32 7.07 3.61
C THR A 154 -9.33 8.57 3.87
N ASN A 155 -9.33 9.39 2.81
CA ASN A 155 -9.53 10.84 2.91
C ASN A 155 -10.83 11.18 3.65
N ASP A 156 -11.92 10.43 3.39
CA ASP A 156 -13.23 10.62 4.04
C ASP A 156 -13.16 10.28 5.55
N ALA A 157 -12.35 9.28 5.93
CA ALA A 157 -12.09 8.96 7.33
C ALA A 157 -11.44 10.14 8.08
N PHE A 158 -10.46 10.80 7.45
CA PHE A 158 -9.84 12.00 8.00
C PHE A 158 -10.80 13.19 8.02
N ALA A 159 -11.59 13.42 6.97
CA ALA A 159 -12.60 14.48 6.95
C ALA A 159 -13.62 14.30 8.10
N SER A 160 -14.02 13.06 8.36
CA SER A 160 -14.89 12.73 9.49
C SER A 160 -14.22 13.01 10.84
N LEU A 161 -12.93 12.68 10.99
CA LEU A 161 -12.15 12.96 12.19
C LEU A 161 -12.08 14.48 12.46
N LEU A 162 -11.71 15.29 11.45
CA LEU A 162 -11.63 16.74 11.60
C LEU A 162 -12.97 17.34 12.05
N SER A 163 -14.07 16.86 11.48
CA SER A 163 -15.43 17.26 11.89
C SER A 163 -15.76 16.84 13.32
N GLU A 164 -15.38 15.63 13.76
CA GLU A 164 -15.59 15.13 15.14
C GLU A 164 -14.79 15.96 16.14
N LEU A 165 -13.57 16.37 15.80
CA LEU A 165 -12.71 17.20 16.66
C LEU A 165 -13.08 18.69 16.61
N GLY A 166 -13.91 19.13 15.64
CA GLY A 166 -14.28 20.53 15.47
C GLY A 166 -13.13 21.42 15.01
N VAL A 167 -12.22 20.86 14.21
CA VAL A 167 -11.04 21.54 13.63
C VAL A 167 -11.13 21.59 12.11
N ASP A 168 -10.46 22.57 11.48
CA ASP A 168 -10.57 22.79 10.04
C ASP A 168 -9.52 22.02 9.23
N SER A 169 -8.40 21.67 9.85
CA SER A 169 -7.27 21.03 9.15
C SER A 169 -6.46 20.10 10.04
N LEU A 170 -5.60 19.27 9.42
CA LEU A 170 -4.63 18.44 10.14
C LEU A 170 -3.64 19.28 10.96
N GLY A 171 -3.37 20.53 10.55
CA GLY A 171 -2.48 21.45 11.25
C GLY A 171 -3.02 21.91 12.61
N ASP A 172 -4.33 21.81 12.82
CA ASP A 172 -4.98 22.19 14.08
C ASP A 172 -4.97 21.06 15.12
N ILE A 173 -4.59 19.84 14.70
CA ILE A 173 -4.41 18.71 15.61
C ILE A 173 -3.04 18.82 16.28
N ASP A 174 -3.03 18.71 17.61
CA ASP A 174 -1.78 18.65 18.39
C ASP A 174 -0.84 17.57 17.84
N VAL A 175 0.43 17.93 17.69
CA VAL A 175 1.43 17.08 17.02
C VAL A 175 1.65 15.76 17.76
N ALA A 176 1.65 15.75 19.09
CA ALA A 176 1.83 14.52 19.86
C ALA A 176 0.62 13.60 19.69
N THR A 177 -0.59 14.16 19.70
CA THR A 177 -1.85 13.43 19.47
C THR A 177 -1.89 12.86 18.07
N LEU A 178 -1.50 13.62 17.03
CA LEU A 178 -1.46 13.12 15.66
C LEU A 178 -0.41 12.01 15.50
N GLY A 179 0.80 12.21 16.05
CA GLY A 179 1.87 11.20 15.98
C GLY A 179 1.45 9.87 16.61
N LEU A 180 0.85 9.91 17.81
CA LEU A 180 0.34 8.71 18.47
C LEU A 180 -0.85 8.10 17.70
N THR A 181 -1.73 8.93 17.12
CA THR A 181 -2.82 8.47 16.27
C THR A 181 -2.25 7.69 15.06
N LEU A 182 -1.28 8.25 14.34
CA LEU A 182 -0.64 7.58 13.20
C LEU A 182 0.05 6.27 13.61
N ALA A 183 0.74 6.27 14.76
CA ALA A 183 1.37 5.08 15.32
C ALA A 183 0.34 3.97 15.68
N THR A 184 -0.87 4.35 16.10
CA THR A 184 -1.97 3.39 16.40
C THR A 184 -2.50 2.67 15.14
N HIS A 185 -2.16 3.15 13.94
CA HIS A 185 -2.51 2.50 12.68
C HIS A 185 -1.46 1.49 12.19
N VAL A 186 -0.35 1.31 12.89
CA VAL A 186 0.80 0.52 12.43
C VAL A 186 1.12 -0.60 13.40
N VAL A 187 1.15 -1.82 12.89
CA VAL A 187 1.70 -3.01 13.55
C VAL A 187 3.06 -3.30 12.94
N VAL A 188 4.06 -3.57 13.76
CA VAL A 188 5.40 -3.96 13.35
C VAL A 188 5.62 -5.46 13.51
N GLU A 189 6.59 -6.01 12.76
CA GLU A 189 7.01 -7.42 12.85
C GLU A 189 5.87 -8.42 12.58
N ALA A 190 4.82 -7.99 11.89
CA ALA A 190 3.67 -8.85 11.58
C ALA A 190 2.98 -8.47 10.26
N ASN A 191 2.72 -9.49 9.43
CA ASN A 191 1.91 -9.42 8.23
C ASN A 191 0.54 -10.06 8.53
N VAL A 192 -0.33 -9.35 9.24
CA VAL A 192 -1.64 -9.84 9.71
C VAL A 192 -2.64 -9.79 8.56
N ARG A 193 -2.99 -10.93 8.00
CA ARG A 193 -3.97 -11.04 6.91
C ARG A 193 -5.40 -11.02 7.44
N SER A 194 -6.36 -10.75 6.59
CA SER A 194 -7.79 -10.80 6.96
C SER A 194 -8.21 -12.17 7.51
N GLY A 195 -7.60 -13.26 6.99
CA GLY A 195 -7.82 -14.62 7.44
C GLY A 195 -7.26 -14.95 8.85
N ASP A 196 -6.34 -14.13 9.35
CA ASP A 196 -5.73 -14.29 10.67
C ASP A 196 -6.55 -13.57 11.76
N LEU A 197 -7.47 -12.67 11.35
CA LEU A 197 -8.31 -11.91 12.27
C LEU A 197 -9.36 -12.81 12.93
N THR A 198 -9.47 -12.73 14.25
CA THR A 198 -10.48 -13.42 15.02
C THR A 198 -11.26 -12.46 15.90
N ASN A 199 -12.53 -12.77 16.15
CA ASN A 199 -13.40 -11.90 16.96
C ASN A 199 -12.86 -11.76 18.40
N GLY A 200 -12.71 -10.52 18.86
CA GLY A 200 -12.11 -10.21 20.17
C GLY A 200 -10.58 -10.25 20.21
N MET A 201 -9.90 -10.48 19.08
CA MET A 201 -8.44 -10.44 19.01
C MET A 201 -7.95 -9.03 19.35
N SER A 202 -6.93 -8.94 20.22
CA SER A 202 -6.22 -7.70 20.47
C SER A 202 -5.03 -7.58 19.51
N ILE A 203 -4.94 -6.49 18.82
CA ILE A 203 -3.83 -6.13 17.92
C ILE A 203 -2.96 -5.11 18.63
N THR A 204 -1.69 -5.44 18.83
CA THR A 204 -0.69 -4.52 19.38
C THR A 204 -0.11 -3.68 18.26
N THR A 205 -0.30 -2.36 18.33
CA THR A 205 0.28 -1.39 17.38
C THR A 205 1.50 -0.69 17.97
N ILE A 206 2.16 0.18 17.22
CA ILE A 206 3.21 1.06 17.77
C ILE A 206 2.62 2.02 18.81
N GLY A 207 1.36 2.46 18.60
CA GLY A 207 0.61 3.28 19.54
C GLY A 207 -0.20 2.43 20.52
N ASP A 208 -1.50 2.65 20.54
CA ASP A 208 -2.42 1.92 21.42
C ASP A 208 -3.02 0.68 20.76
N ASN A 209 -3.39 -0.30 21.56
CA ASN A 209 -3.97 -1.55 21.07
C ASN A 209 -5.36 -1.34 20.44
N LEU A 210 -5.65 -2.18 19.44
CA LEU A 210 -6.96 -2.26 18.80
C LEU A 210 -7.61 -3.60 19.10
N THR A 211 -8.92 -3.66 19.10
CA THR A 211 -9.68 -4.92 19.23
C THR A 211 -10.39 -5.21 17.91
N VAL A 212 -10.30 -6.45 17.44
CA VAL A 212 -11.00 -6.91 16.23
C VAL A 212 -12.44 -7.29 16.59
N SER A 213 -13.40 -6.84 15.79
CA SER A 213 -14.78 -7.35 15.80
C SER A 213 -15.14 -7.89 14.42
N LEU A 214 -15.79 -9.05 14.38
CA LEU A 214 -16.29 -9.69 13.15
C LEU A 214 -17.82 -9.82 13.13
N ASP A 215 -18.51 -9.27 14.12
CA ASP A 215 -19.95 -9.44 14.31
C ASP A 215 -20.80 -8.82 13.19
N ALA A 216 -20.31 -7.71 12.60
CA ALA A 216 -20.97 -6.98 11.50
C ALA A 216 -20.05 -6.84 10.26
N GLY A 217 -19.09 -7.73 10.11
CA GLY A 217 -17.99 -7.65 9.15
C GLY A 217 -16.67 -7.32 9.85
N PRO A 218 -15.55 -7.28 9.13
CA PRO A 218 -14.25 -6.99 9.75
C PRO A 218 -14.18 -5.54 10.21
N GLN A 219 -13.96 -5.34 11.50
CA GLN A 219 -13.95 -4.04 12.16
C GLN A 219 -12.81 -3.98 13.18
N LEU A 220 -12.32 -2.76 13.41
CA LEU A 220 -11.40 -2.41 14.50
C LEU A 220 -12.14 -1.53 15.50
N ILE A 221 -11.93 -1.81 16.78
CA ILE A 221 -12.43 -1.01 17.89
C ILE A 221 -11.23 -0.43 18.62
N ASP A 222 -11.17 0.89 18.73
CA ASP A 222 -10.13 1.60 19.48
C ASP A 222 -10.48 1.69 20.98
N LEU A 223 -9.57 2.22 21.80
CA LEU A 223 -9.75 2.33 23.24
C LEU A 223 -10.81 3.37 23.68
N ASN A 224 -11.40 4.09 22.74
CA ASN A 224 -12.51 5.01 22.95
C ASN A 224 -13.85 4.42 22.47
N ASP A 225 -13.92 3.09 22.28
CA ASP A 225 -15.09 2.36 21.78
C ASP A 225 -15.56 2.81 20.37
N ARG A 226 -14.67 3.44 19.58
CA ARG A 226 -14.96 3.85 18.21
C ARG A 226 -14.74 2.68 17.27
N ILE A 227 -15.62 2.52 16.29
CA ILE A 227 -15.60 1.41 15.34
C ILE A 227 -15.15 1.94 13.98
N ALA A 228 -14.10 1.34 13.42
CA ALA A 228 -13.64 1.51 12.05
C ALA A 228 -13.90 0.24 11.25
N ASN A 229 -14.64 0.32 10.14
CA ASN A 229 -14.84 -0.81 9.27
C ASN A 229 -13.61 -1.00 8.37
N ILE A 230 -13.18 -2.24 8.20
CA ILE A 230 -12.16 -2.59 7.21
C ILE A 230 -12.89 -2.78 5.88
N ILE A 231 -12.72 -1.84 4.96
CA ILE A 231 -13.46 -1.77 3.69
C ILE A 231 -12.71 -2.39 2.50
N ALA A 232 -11.41 -2.59 2.63
CA ALA A 232 -10.60 -3.42 1.74
C ALA A 232 -9.51 -4.12 2.55
N VAL A 233 -9.24 -5.37 2.19
CA VAL A 233 -8.32 -6.24 2.93
C VAL A 233 -7.19 -6.73 2.04
N ASP A 234 -6.08 -7.11 2.67
CA ASP A 234 -5.01 -7.91 2.05
C ASP A 234 -4.36 -7.26 0.82
N VAL A 235 -4.16 -5.93 0.85
CA VAL A 235 -3.31 -5.27 -0.15
C VAL A 235 -1.85 -5.58 0.22
N GLN A 236 -1.30 -6.64 -0.38
CA GLN A 236 0.01 -7.18 -0.03
C GLN A 236 1.14 -6.38 -0.66
N ALA A 237 2.00 -5.82 0.17
CA ALA A 237 3.28 -5.23 -0.17
C ALA A 237 4.43 -6.21 0.07
N TYR A 238 5.62 -5.87 -0.42
CA TYR A 238 6.82 -6.67 -0.18
C TYR A 238 7.23 -6.66 1.29
N ASN A 239 6.99 -5.55 1.98
CA ASN A 239 7.32 -5.34 3.38
C ASN A 239 6.11 -5.33 4.32
N GLY A 240 4.96 -5.88 3.90
CA GLY A 240 3.79 -5.98 4.77
C GLY A 240 2.46 -5.98 4.03
N VAL A 241 1.38 -5.66 4.76
CA VAL A 241 0.02 -5.64 4.27
C VAL A 241 -0.70 -4.34 4.64
N VAL A 242 -1.55 -3.85 3.74
CA VAL A 242 -2.41 -2.70 3.99
C VAL A 242 -3.87 -3.15 4.02
N HIS A 243 -4.60 -2.73 5.06
CA HIS A 243 -6.05 -2.81 5.16
C HIS A 243 -6.63 -1.40 5.14
N VAL A 244 -7.59 -1.16 4.26
CA VAL A 244 -8.22 0.15 4.15
C VAL A 244 -9.37 0.25 5.14
N ILE A 245 -9.40 1.34 5.90
CA ILE A 245 -10.44 1.61 6.91
C ILE A 245 -11.19 2.90 6.63
N ASP A 246 -12.48 2.93 7.01
CA ASP A 246 -13.39 4.05 6.78
C ASP A 246 -13.42 5.07 7.93
N LYS A 247 -12.66 4.83 9.00
CA LYS A 247 -12.54 5.74 10.15
C LYS A 247 -11.13 5.71 10.70
N VAL A 248 -10.60 6.88 11.09
CA VAL A 248 -9.32 6.97 11.82
C VAL A 248 -9.50 6.40 13.22
N VAL A 249 -8.70 5.42 13.62
CA VAL A 249 -8.64 4.92 15.00
C VAL A 249 -7.85 5.89 15.87
N LEU A 250 -8.26 6.09 17.11
CA LEU A 250 -7.62 7.03 18.01
C LEU A 250 -6.94 6.30 19.17
N PRO A 251 -5.82 6.83 19.67
CA PRO A 251 -5.29 6.40 20.95
C PRO A 251 -6.27 6.76 22.08
N GLN A 252 -6.02 6.25 23.27
CA GLN A 252 -6.79 6.65 24.44
C GLN A 252 -6.56 8.16 24.72
N LEU A 253 -7.64 8.92 24.69
CA LEU A 253 -7.65 10.37 24.95
C LEU A 253 -7.98 10.67 26.41
#